data_81f8ee637ce5a994e30bc6ce45f0fed7
#
_entry.id   81f8ee637ce5a994e30bc6ce45f0fed7
#
_cell.length_a   1.000
_cell.length_b   1.000
_cell.length_c   1.000
_cell.angle_alpha   90.00
_cell.angle_beta   90.00
_cell.angle_gamma   90.00
#
_symmetry.space_group_name_H-M   'P 1'
#
loop_
_entity.id
_entity.type
_entity.pdbx_description
1 polymer ?
#
loop_
_entity_poly.entity_id
_entity_poly.type
_entity_poly.pdbx_seq_one_letter_code
_entity_poly.pdbx_strand_id
1 'polypeptide(L)'
;MDILYGKPLATKILNEVKDEVAKLDKRPILVVVCAEQSSPFYKGIIKDAKICGIETKTYSLRPEYSDLYDVSDFTYNTLIDGIVSLNKSYIPPEALNMDGGMAIPCVARATMALLGHYGIYPRRKNVTIINRSERVGRPLAKLMLDSDATVTVCHRKTQNLIKHARRADILISCAGDAEFNNDFIPKNGILVDLGGDFPDARMSTCASLVPAVGGVGPVTRALLLQNVYMKALVKQTTK
;
A
#
# COMPACT_ATOMS: atom_id res chain seq x y z
N MET A 1 10.76 -22.30 1.73
CA MET A 1 10.13 -21.01 1.37
C MET A 1 9.28 -20.53 2.53
N ASP A 2 9.60 -19.35 3.04
CA ASP A 2 8.85 -18.72 4.14
C ASP A 2 7.75 -17.84 3.55
N ILE A 3 6.53 -17.91 4.12
CA ILE A 3 5.42 -17.05 3.70
C ILE A 3 5.30 -15.90 4.68
N LEU A 4 5.48 -14.67 4.17
CA LEU A 4 5.54 -13.45 4.95
C LEU A 4 4.19 -12.74 4.94
N TYR A 5 3.34 -13.05 5.92
CA TYR A 5 2.02 -12.45 6.06
C TYR A 5 2.06 -11.08 6.74
N GLY A 6 1.25 -10.15 6.26
CA GLY A 6 1.13 -8.80 6.83
C GLY A 6 0.27 -8.70 8.08
N LYS A 7 -0.53 -9.73 8.41
CA LYS A 7 -1.46 -9.68 9.53
C LYS A 7 -0.77 -9.40 10.88
N PRO A 8 0.37 -10.01 11.24
CA PRO A 8 1.02 -9.74 12.53
C PRO A 8 1.40 -8.26 12.69
N LEU A 9 2.07 -7.69 11.67
CA LEU A 9 2.45 -6.27 11.69
C LEU A 9 1.22 -5.34 11.66
N ALA A 10 0.22 -5.65 10.82
CA ALA A 10 -1.01 -4.86 10.75
C ALA A 10 -1.75 -4.84 12.09
N THR A 11 -1.84 -5.99 12.78
CA THR A 11 -2.48 -6.07 14.10
C THR A 11 -1.75 -5.20 15.13
N LYS A 12 -0.41 -5.21 15.12
CA LYS A 12 0.39 -4.35 16.00
C LYS A 12 0.07 -2.87 15.77
N ILE A 13 0.14 -2.41 14.50
CA ILE A 13 -0.15 -1.02 14.14
C ILE A 13 -1.58 -0.63 14.50
N LEU A 14 -2.57 -1.48 14.21
CA LEU A 14 -3.98 -1.20 14.52
C LEU A 14 -4.24 -1.07 16.03
N ASN A 15 -3.59 -1.88 16.85
CA ASN A 15 -3.70 -1.78 18.31
C ASN A 15 -3.11 -0.45 18.80
N GLU A 16 -1.92 -0.05 18.32
CA GLU A 16 -1.31 1.23 18.62
C GLU A 16 -2.25 2.40 18.22
N VAL A 17 -2.80 2.36 16.99
CA VAL A 17 -3.75 3.39 16.53
C VAL A 17 -5.00 3.44 17.39
N LYS A 18 -5.56 2.28 17.75
CA LYS A 18 -6.74 2.19 18.63
C LYS A 18 -6.50 2.87 19.97
N ASP A 19 -5.37 2.54 20.61
CA ASP A 19 -5.03 3.08 21.94
C ASP A 19 -4.78 4.59 21.89
N GLU A 20 -4.21 5.08 20.79
CA GLU A 20 -3.97 6.51 20.60
C GLU A 20 -5.26 7.29 20.22
N VAL A 21 -6.13 6.73 19.38
CA VAL A 21 -7.42 7.32 19.01
C VAL A 21 -8.32 7.46 20.24
N ALA A 22 -8.25 6.53 21.19
CA ALA A 22 -9.01 6.58 22.42
C ALA A 22 -8.66 7.78 23.33
N LYS A 23 -7.49 8.40 23.14
CA LYS A 23 -7.02 9.57 23.88
C LYS A 23 -7.44 10.91 23.24
N LEU A 24 -7.98 10.89 22.03
CA LEU A 24 -8.40 12.09 21.32
C LEU A 24 -9.75 12.62 21.83
N ASP A 25 -9.90 13.93 21.91
CA ASP A 25 -11.16 14.59 22.30
C ASP A 25 -12.29 14.33 21.30
N LYS A 26 -11.93 14.25 20.02
CA LYS A 26 -12.88 13.98 18.92
C LYS A 26 -12.41 12.79 18.09
N ARG A 27 -13.38 11.94 17.72
CA ARG A 27 -13.11 10.80 16.86
C ARG A 27 -12.66 11.26 15.47
N PRO A 28 -11.59 10.67 14.92
CA PRO A 28 -11.17 10.92 13.54
C PRO A 28 -12.23 10.48 12.53
N ILE A 29 -12.32 11.17 11.39
CA ILE A 29 -13.24 10.87 10.30
C ILE A 29 -12.45 10.50 9.04
N LEU A 30 -12.68 9.30 8.53
CA LEU A 30 -12.15 8.81 7.26
C LEU A 30 -13.25 8.80 6.20
N VAL A 31 -13.04 9.52 5.12
CA VAL A 31 -13.89 9.43 3.91
C VAL A 31 -13.36 8.35 2.98
N VAL A 32 -14.22 7.42 2.62
CA VAL A 32 -13.90 6.35 1.65
C VAL A 32 -14.72 6.58 0.38
N VAL A 33 -14.02 6.81 -0.72
CA VAL A 33 -14.62 7.00 -2.05
C VAL A 33 -14.43 5.72 -2.85
N CYS A 34 -15.50 5.07 -3.27
CA CYS A 34 -15.42 3.80 -4.01
C CYS A 34 -16.58 3.62 -4.98
N ALA A 35 -16.32 2.97 -6.12
CA ALA A 35 -17.38 2.52 -7.04
C ALA A 35 -18.00 1.21 -6.55
N GLU A 36 -17.22 0.35 -5.91
CA GLU A 36 -17.65 -0.99 -5.48
C GLU A 36 -17.36 -1.23 -4.00
N GLN A 37 -18.43 -1.35 -3.22
CA GLN A 37 -18.34 -1.62 -1.78
C GLN A 37 -18.20 -3.12 -1.45
N SER A 38 -18.26 -3.99 -2.46
CA SER A 38 -18.13 -5.44 -2.29
C SER A 38 -16.66 -5.88 -2.14
N SER A 39 -15.68 -5.05 -2.54
CA SER A 39 -14.28 -5.43 -2.58
C SER A 39 -13.75 -5.82 -1.18
N PRO A 40 -12.92 -6.89 -1.09
CA PRO A 40 -12.33 -7.30 0.19
C PRO A 40 -11.48 -6.20 0.85
N PHE A 41 -10.87 -5.33 0.04
CA PHE A 41 -10.05 -4.25 0.56
C PHE A 41 -10.91 -3.16 1.21
N TYR A 42 -12.05 -2.78 0.58
CA TYR A 42 -13.02 -1.86 1.17
C TYR A 42 -13.56 -2.40 2.50
N LYS A 43 -14.08 -3.63 2.50
CA LYS A 43 -14.62 -4.28 3.72
C LYS A 43 -13.56 -4.32 4.83
N GLY A 44 -12.30 -4.55 4.45
CA GLY A 44 -11.18 -4.51 5.37
C GLY A 44 -10.95 -3.13 5.99
N ILE A 45 -10.99 -2.04 5.21
CA ILE A 45 -10.85 -0.67 5.71
C ILE A 45 -11.96 -0.35 6.73
N ILE A 46 -13.21 -0.61 6.39
CA ILE A 46 -14.36 -0.32 7.27
C ILE A 46 -14.26 -1.09 8.59
N LYS A 47 -13.89 -2.38 8.50
CA LYS A 47 -13.69 -3.23 9.69
C LYS A 47 -12.56 -2.70 10.57
N ASP A 48 -11.40 -2.41 9.98
CA ASP A 48 -10.21 -1.99 10.70
C ASP A 48 -10.43 -0.59 11.33
N ALA A 49 -11.09 0.34 10.61
CA ALA A 49 -11.46 1.67 11.13
C ALA A 49 -12.39 1.58 12.35
N LYS A 50 -13.40 0.69 12.29
CA LYS A 50 -14.30 0.43 13.41
C LYS A 50 -13.55 -0.07 14.65
N ILE A 51 -12.56 -0.96 14.47
CA ILE A 51 -11.72 -1.47 15.56
C ILE A 51 -10.91 -0.34 16.20
N CYS A 52 -10.41 0.60 15.40
CA CYS A 52 -9.62 1.74 15.86
C CYS A 52 -10.46 2.90 16.41
N GLY A 53 -11.80 2.83 16.36
CA GLY A 53 -12.66 3.95 16.80
C GLY A 53 -12.72 5.12 15.83
N ILE A 54 -12.31 4.92 14.57
CA ILE A 54 -12.34 5.92 13.50
C ILE A 54 -13.70 5.86 12.82
N GLU A 55 -14.38 7.02 12.71
CA GLU A 55 -15.64 7.13 11.96
C GLU A 55 -15.37 7.04 10.46
N THR A 56 -16.22 6.31 9.73
CA THR A 56 -16.10 6.20 8.27
C THR A 56 -17.33 6.76 7.58
N LYS A 57 -17.13 7.58 6.55
CA LYS A 57 -18.16 8.05 5.63
C LYS A 57 -17.85 7.53 4.24
N THR A 58 -18.77 6.79 3.64
CA THR A 58 -18.58 6.21 2.31
C THR A 58 -19.37 6.99 1.27
N TYR A 59 -18.69 7.35 0.20
CA TYR A 59 -19.28 7.95 -0.99
C TYR A 59 -19.14 6.97 -2.15
N SER A 60 -20.29 6.54 -2.68
CA SER A 60 -20.33 5.68 -3.87
C SER A 60 -20.26 6.54 -5.12
N LEU A 61 -19.24 6.31 -5.95
CA LEU A 61 -19.17 6.91 -7.28
C LEU A 61 -19.98 6.05 -8.25
N ARG A 62 -20.91 6.63 -8.96
CA ARG A 62 -21.50 5.97 -10.13
C ARG A 62 -20.43 5.90 -11.23
N PRO A 63 -20.28 4.76 -11.93
CA PRO A 63 -19.24 4.60 -12.96
C PRO A 63 -19.27 5.68 -14.03
N GLU A 64 -20.45 6.18 -14.38
CA GLU A 64 -20.70 7.22 -15.37
C GLU A 64 -20.18 8.63 -14.96
N TYR A 65 -19.87 8.83 -13.68
CA TYR A 65 -19.40 10.13 -13.16
C TYR A 65 -17.99 10.03 -12.54
N SER A 66 -17.28 8.92 -12.75
CA SER A 66 -15.98 8.67 -12.11
C SER A 66 -14.93 9.74 -12.47
N ASP A 67 -15.06 10.39 -13.61
CA ASP A 67 -14.12 11.40 -14.12
C ASP A 67 -14.51 12.84 -13.73
N LEU A 68 -15.71 13.04 -13.15
CA LEU A 68 -16.26 14.36 -12.82
C LEU A 68 -16.12 14.76 -11.35
N TYR A 69 -15.76 13.83 -10.47
CA TYR A 69 -15.58 14.16 -9.07
C TYR A 69 -14.17 14.67 -8.79
N ASP A 70 -14.07 15.96 -8.61
CA ASP A 70 -12.87 16.56 -8.05
C ASP A 70 -12.81 16.25 -6.53
N VAL A 71 -11.86 15.42 -6.16
CA VAL A 71 -11.64 15.04 -4.76
C VAL A 71 -11.16 16.24 -3.93
N SER A 72 -10.75 17.33 -4.59
CA SER A 72 -10.39 18.58 -3.93
C SER A 72 -11.53 19.14 -3.08
N ASP A 73 -12.80 18.93 -3.47
CA ASP A 73 -13.97 19.34 -2.69
C ASP A 73 -14.01 18.74 -1.28
N PHE A 74 -13.40 17.57 -1.08
CA PHE A 74 -13.30 16.91 0.22
C PHE A 74 -12.03 17.31 0.99
N THR A 75 -10.98 17.77 0.32
CA THR A 75 -9.69 18.10 0.98
C THR A 75 -9.77 19.37 1.80
N TYR A 76 -10.64 20.32 1.42
CA TYR A 76 -10.86 21.58 2.14
C TYR A 76 -11.82 21.46 3.33
N ASN A 77 -12.47 20.31 3.52
CA ASN A 77 -13.37 20.10 4.64
C ASN A 77 -12.58 19.85 5.92
N THR A 78 -12.54 20.84 6.79
CA THR A 78 -11.81 20.81 8.08
C THR A 78 -12.30 19.72 9.04
N LEU A 79 -13.47 19.11 8.77
CA LEU A 79 -14.04 18.01 9.57
C LEU A 79 -13.51 16.63 9.19
N ILE A 80 -12.78 16.51 8.06
CA ILE A 80 -12.30 15.24 7.55
C ILE A 80 -10.81 15.08 7.86
N ASP A 81 -10.43 13.93 8.42
CA ASP A 81 -9.06 13.63 8.80
C ASP A 81 -8.34 12.71 7.80
N GLY A 82 -9.05 12.16 6.84
CA GLY A 82 -8.44 11.38 5.76
C GLY A 82 -9.42 11.05 4.65
N ILE A 83 -8.89 10.90 3.44
CA ILE A 83 -9.63 10.46 2.26
C ILE A 83 -8.88 9.32 1.61
N VAL A 84 -9.60 8.27 1.22
CA VAL A 84 -9.08 7.20 0.40
C VAL A 84 -10.01 6.95 -0.78
N SER A 85 -9.47 6.96 -2.01
CA SER A 85 -10.19 6.50 -3.19
C SER A 85 -9.73 5.10 -3.56
N LEU A 86 -10.68 4.20 -3.70
CA LEU A 86 -10.44 2.82 -4.13
C LEU A 86 -10.62 2.66 -5.64
N ASN A 87 -11.03 3.71 -6.34
CA ASN A 87 -11.13 3.72 -7.78
C ASN A 87 -9.75 3.95 -8.42
N LYS A 88 -9.64 3.62 -9.71
CA LYS A 88 -8.45 3.95 -10.52
C LYS A 88 -8.31 5.45 -10.77
N SER A 89 -9.35 6.24 -10.48
CA SER A 89 -9.32 7.70 -10.57
C SER A 89 -8.27 8.28 -9.62
N TYR A 90 -7.55 9.25 -10.14
CA TYR A 90 -6.44 9.90 -9.45
C TYR A 90 -6.97 10.71 -8.26
N ILE A 91 -6.54 10.35 -7.06
CA ILE A 91 -6.50 11.29 -5.94
C ILE A 91 -5.08 11.80 -5.89
N PRO A 92 -4.85 13.09 -6.02
CA PRO A 92 -3.51 13.63 -5.88
C PRO A 92 -2.94 13.26 -4.50
N PRO A 93 -1.65 12.95 -4.42
CA PRO A 93 -0.98 12.66 -3.14
C PRO A 93 -1.19 13.77 -2.09
N GLU A 94 -1.45 15.00 -2.53
CA GLU A 94 -1.71 16.16 -1.68
C GLU A 94 -2.94 15.98 -0.78
N ALA A 95 -3.94 15.22 -1.23
CA ALA A 95 -5.12 14.91 -0.42
C ALA A 95 -4.80 14.05 0.82
N LEU A 96 -3.64 13.43 0.84
CA LEU A 96 -3.13 12.60 1.94
C LEU A 96 -1.98 13.27 2.71
N ASN A 97 -1.60 14.50 2.32
CA ASN A 97 -0.44 15.18 2.91
C ASN A 97 -0.72 15.74 4.30
N MET A 98 0.14 15.38 5.22
CA MET A 98 0.14 15.89 6.58
C MET A 98 1.00 17.16 6.73
N ASP A 99 2.02 17.38 5.89
CA ASP A 99 3.07 18.37 6.14
C ASP A 99 3.56 19.13 4.89
N GLY A 100 2.74 19.27 3.84
CA GLY A 100 3.15 19.97 2.61
C GLY A 100 4.28 19.28 1.82
N GLY A 101 4.72 18.10 2.25
CA GLY A 101 5.65 17.24 1.55
C GLY A 101 4.94 16.23 0.66
N MET A 102 5.63 15.67 -0.31
CA MET A 102 5.07 14.66 -1.21
C MET A 102 4.72 13.38 -0.43
N ALA A 103 3.41 13.12 -0.19
CA ALA A 103 2.96 11.95 0.56
C ALA A 103 3.37 10.66 -0.16
N ILE A 104 4.10 9.82 0.56
CA ILE A 104 4.46 8.50 0.04
C ILE A 104 3.23 7.59 0.15
N PRO A 105 2.74 6.99 -0.96
CA PRO A 105 1.58 6.11 -0.94
C PRO A 105 1.71 4.99 0.10
N CYS A 106 0.60 4.71 0.81
CA CYS A 106 0.59 3.73 1.90
C CYS A 106 1.06 2.34 1.46
N VAL A 107 0.79 1.93 0.21
CA VAL A 107 1.23 0.62 -0.30
C VAL A 107 2.76 0.52 -0.39
N ALA A 108 3.44 1.59 -0.82
CA ALA A 108 4.90 1.60 -0.89
C ALA A 108 5.52 1.56 0.51
N ARG A 109 5.01 2.37 1.45
CA ARG A 109 5.42 2.34 2.86
C ARG A 109 5.15 0.98 3.50
N ALA A 110 3.97 0.39 3.24
CA ALA A 110 3.59 -0.90 3.77
C ALA A 110 4.49 -2.03 3.28
N THR A 111 4.93 -1.98 2.03
CA THR A 111 5.90 -2.94 1.48
C THR A 111 7.23 -2.85 2.24
N MET A 112 7.76 -1.64 2.42
CA MET A 112 9.00 -1.43 3.19
C MET A 112 8.86 -1.88 4.64
N ALA A 113 7.76 -1.50 5.30
CA ALA A 113 7.50 -1.86 6.69
C ALA A 113 7.38 -3.38 6.89
N LEU A 114 6.70 -4.06 5.95
CA LEU A 114 6.55 -5.51 6.01
C LEU A 114 7.89 -6.23 5.81
N LEU A 115 8.68 -5.82 4.83
CA LEU A 115 10.03 -6.37 4.62
C LEU A 115 10.89 -6.16 5.88
N GLY A 116 10.91 -4.94 6.42
CA GLY A 116 11.65 -4.62 7.64
C GLY A 116 11.18 -5.42 8.86
N HIS A 117 9.86 -5.69 8.99
CA HIS A 117 9.30 -6.53 10.06
C HIS A 117 9.88 -7.96 10.07
N TYR A 118 10.19 -8.47 8.88
CA TYR A 118 10.81 -9.78 8.70
C TYR A 118 12.35 -9.73 8.59
N GLY A 119 12.97 -8.60 8.92
CA GLY A 119 14.44 -8.45 8.88
C GLY A 119 15.01 -8.39 7.46
N ILE A 120 14.18 -8.12 6.46
CA ILE A 120 14.60 -8.00 5.07
C ILE A 120 14.87 -6.54 4.75
N TYR A 121 16.14 -6.21 4.57
CA TYR A 121 16.59 -4.85 4.25
C TYR A 121 17.07 -4.75 2.81
N PRO A 122 16.62 -3.76 2.03
CA PRO A 122 17.00 -3.59 0.62
C PRO A 122 18.46 -3.20 0.41
N ARG A 123 19.12 -2.71 1.43
CA ARG A 123 20.51 -2.22 1.37
C ARG A 123 21.43 -3.24 0.70
N ARG A 124 22.16 -2.80 -0.31
CA ARG A 124 23.10 -3.62 -1.13
C ARG A 124 22.44 -4.78 -1.88
N LYS A 125 21.12 -4.73 -2.08
CA LYS A 125 20.37 -5.74 -2.82
C LYS A 125 20.01 -5.23 -4.22
N ASN A 126 19.91 -6.15 -5.17
CA ASN A 126 19.33 -5.88 -6.47
C ASN A 126 17.82 -6.04 -6.37
N VAL A 127 17.08 -4.96 -6.51
CA VAL A 127 15.62 -4.96 -6.46
C VAL A 127 15.06 -4.74 -7.86
N THR A 128 14.23 -5.67 -8.33
CA THR A 128 13.49 -5.47 -9.58
C THR A 128 12.03 -5.22 -9.28
N ILE A 129 11.48 -4.12 -9.81
CA ILE A 129 10.08 -3.74 -9.66
C ILE A 129 9.40 -3.81 -11.02
N ILE A 130 8.37 -4.65 -11.15
CA ILE A 130 7.57 -4.77 -12.37
C ILE A 130 6.33 -3.89 -12.23
N ASN A 131 6.46 -2.64 -12.50
CA ASN A 131 5.47 -1.57 -12.66
C ASN A 131 6.19 -0.21 -12.58
N ARG A 132 5.63 0.82 -13.24
CA ARG A 132 6.12 2.20 -13.17
C ARG A 132 4.99 3.22 -12.90
N SER A 133 3.91 2.75 -12.27
CA SER A 133 2.80 3.65 -11.91
C SER A 133 3.22 4.66 -10.86
N GLU A 134 2.59 5.81 -10.85
CA GLU A 134 2.80 6.86 -9.85
C GLU A 134 2.27 6.45 -8.47
N ARG A 135 1.32 5.52 -8.43
CA ARG A 135 0.70 5.05 -7.19
C ARG A 135 1.53 4.01 -6.44
N VAL A 136 2.30 3.17 -7.16
CA VAL A 136 3.02 2.04 -6.54
C VAL A 136 4.47 1.97 -7.01
N GLY A 137 4.73 1.77 -8.31
CA GLY A 137 6.05 1.42 -8.80
C GLY A 137 7.09 2.51 -8.59
N ARG A 138 6.79 3.76 -8.98
CA ARG A 138 7.71 4.90 -8.81
C ARG A 138 8.00 5.23 -7.34
N PRO A 139 6.97 5.38 -6.44
CA PRO A 139 7.23 5.64 -5.03
C PRO A 139 8.03 4.53 -4.37
N LEU A 140 7.73 3.28 -4.71
CA LEU A 140 8.45 2.14 -4.16
C LEU A 140 9.91 2.10 -4.63
N ALA A 141 10.17 2.40 -5.92
CA ALA A 141 11.52 2.51 -6.45
C ALA A 141 12.32 3.59 -5.71
N LYS A 142 11.70 4.74 -5.45
CA LYS A 142 12.34 5.81 -4.65
C LYS A 142 12.71 5.31 -3.25
N LEU A 143 11.79 4.68 -2.53
CA LEU A 143 12.06 4.18 -1.17
C LEU A 143 13.17 3.12 -1.14
N MET A 144 13.22 2.25 -2.16
CA MET A 144 14.28 1.25 -2.28
C MET A 144 15.64 1.89 -2.56
N LEU A 145 15.69 2.90 -3.44
CA LEU A 145 16.91 3.69 -3.71
C LEU A 145 17.38 4.43 -2.45
N ASP A 146 16.47 5.10 -1.75
CA ASP A 146 16.76 5.79 -0.49
C ASP A 146 17.26 4.82 0.62
N SER A 147 17.01 3.52 0.45
CA SER A 147 17.46 2.43 1.32
C SER A 147 18.74 1.73 0.80
N ASP A 148 19.53 2.38 -0.04
CA ASP A 148 20.80 1.89 -0.60
C ASP A 148 20.66 0.60 -1.45
N ALA A 149 19.52 0.37 -2.11
CA ALA A 149 19.34 -0.71 -3.06
C ALA A 149 19.77 -0.32 -4.48
N THR A 150 20.18 -1.29 -5.28
CA THR A 150 20.25 -1.15 -6.73
C THR A 150 18.91 -1.50 -7.34
N VAL A 151 18.22 -0.52 -7.95
CA VAL A 151 16.84 -0.70 -8.40
C VAL A 151 16.74 -0.77 -9.93
N THR A 152 16.06 -1.79 -10.41
CA THR A 152 15.64 -1.93 -11.81
C THR A 152 14.12 -1.81 -11.90
N VAL A 153 13.61 -0.82 -12.63
CA VAL A 153 12.17 -0.66 -12.88
C VAL A 153 11.83 -1.20 -14.26
N CYS A 154 10.97 -2.21 -14.29
CA CYS A 154 10.49 -2.85 -15.50
C CYS A 154 9.03 -2.50 -15.80
N HIS A 155 8.65 -2.59 -17.06
CA HIS A 155 7.30 -2.30 -17.53
C HIS A 155 6.98 -3.07 -18.84
N ARG A 156 5.76 -2.95 -19.37
CA ARG A 156 5.29 -3.66 -20.59
C ARG A 156 6.18 -3.50 -21.83
N LYS A 157 7.03 -2.47 -21.88
CA LYS A 157 7.97 -2.25 -23.00
C LYS A 157 9.40 -2.69 -22.66
N THR A 158 9.63 -3.28 -21.49
CA THR A 158 10.96 -3.77 -21.10
C THR A 158 11.29 -5.04 -21.87
N GLN A 159 12.42 -5.01 -22.58
CA GLN A 159 12.94 -6.19 -23.26
C GLN A 159 13.53 -7.18 -22.26
N ASN A 160 13.41 -8.48 -22.54
CA ASN A 160 13.97 -9.55 -21.70
C ASN A 160 13.60 -9.45 -20.22
N LEU A 161 12.32 -9.14 -19.91
CA LEU A 161 11.81 -8.95 -18.55
C LEU A 161 12.23 -10.07 -17.60
N ILE A 162 12.16 -11.32 -18.07
CA ILE A 162 12.57 -12.51 -17.29
C ILE A 162 14.03 -12.43 -16.81
N LYS A 163 14.95 -11.86 -17.62
CA LYS A 163 16.35 -11.71 -17.24
C LYS A 163 16.53 -10.75 -16.08
N HIS A 164 15.76 -9.66 -16.08
CA HIS A 164 15.78 -8.68 -14.97
C HIS A 164 15.17 -9.29 -13.71
N ALA A 165 14.05 -10.00 -13.84
CA ALA A 165 13.37 -10.65 -12.72
C ALA A 165 14.27 -11.71 -12.03
N ARG A 166 14.89 -12.59 -12.80
CA ARG A 166 15.76 -13.67 -12.28
C ARG A 166 17.03 -13.18 -11.57
N ARG A 167 17.50 -11.97 -11.90
CA ARG A 167 18.73 -11.40 -11.31
C ARG A 167 18.48 -10.66 -10.02
N ALA A 168 17.23 -10.50 -9.64
CA ALA A 168 16.87 -9.77 -8.43
C ALA A 168 17.14 -10.60 -7.18
N ASP A 169 17.60 -9.94 -6.11
CA ASP A 169 17.55 -10.48 -4.75
C ASP A 169 16.11 -10.34 -4.20
N ILE A 170 15.43 -9.25 -4.61
CA ILE A 170 14.04 -8.96 -4.26
C ILE A 170 13.29 -8.62 -5.56
N LEU A 171 12.34 -9.46 -5.93
CA LEU A 171 11.43 -9.22 -7.05
C LEU A 171 10.10 -8.72 -6.51
N ILE A 172 9.64 -7.55 -6.98
CA ILE A 172 8.36 -6.97 -6.59
C ILE A 172 7.49 -6.83 -7.83
N SER A 173 6.38 -7.53 -7.88
CA SER A 173 5.40 -7.39 -8.95
C SER A 173 4.17 -6.65 -8.47
N CYS A 174 3.77 -5.66 -9.25
CA CYS A 174 2.58 -4.86 -9.04
C CYS A 174 1.93 -4.47 -10.38
N ALA A 175 1.97 -5.37 -11.36
CA ALA A 175 1.36 -5.19 -12.67
C ALA A 175 -0.17 -5.26 -12.58
N GLY A 176 -0.70 -6.23 -11.82
CA GLY A 176 -2.12 -6.38 -11.50
C GLY A 176 -2.97 -6.95 -12.64
N ASP A 177 -2.35 -7.22 -13.78
CA ASP A 177 -3.00 -7.78 -14.97
C ASP A 177 -2.06 -8.74 -15.74
N ALA A 178 -0.99 -9.18 -15.10
CA ALA A 178 -0.04 -10.13 -15.65
C ALA A 178 -0.22 -11.50 -14.99
N GLU A 179 0.08 -12.54 -15.75
CA GLU A 179 0.21 -13.90 -15.24
C GLU A 179 1.62 -14.39 -15.56
N PHE A 180 2.50 -14.26 -14.57
CA PHE A 180 3.88 -14.74 -14.69
C PHE A 180 3.99 -16.16 -14.18
N ASN A 181 4.72 -16.99 -14.91
CA ASN A 181 5.09 -18.33 -14.44
C ASN A 181 6.27 -18.26 -13.46
N ASN A 182 6.58 -19.41 -12.83
CA ASN A 182 7.65 -19.51 -11.84
C ASN A 182 9.05 -19.24 -12.40
N ASP A 183 9.21 -19.25 -13.74
CA ASP A 183 10.48 -18.93 -14.38
C ASP A 183 10.96 -17.50 -14.15
N PHE A 184 10.05 -16.58 -13.84
CA PHE A 184 10.39 -15.20 -13.49
C PHE A 184 10.92 -15.07 -12.06
N ILE A 185 10.65 -16.04 -11.19
CA ILE A 185 10.96 -15.94 -9.77
C ILE A 185 12.45 -16.18 -9.54
N PRO A 186 13.13 -15.28 -8.82
CA PRO A 186 14.55 -15.46 -8.53
C PRO A 186 14.75 -16.69 -7.60
N LYS A 187 15.67 -17.58 -7.96
CA LYS A 187 16.04 -18.71 -7.10
C LYS A 187 16.66 -18.19 -5.81
N ASN A 188 16.19 -18.68 -4.67
CA ASN A 188 16.62 -18.25 -3.35
C ASN A 188 16.44 -16.73 -3.05
N GLY A 189 15.76 -16.01 -3.94
CA GLY A 189 15.39 -14.61 -3.74
C GLY A 189 14.07 -14.46 -3.00
N ILE A 190 13.62 -13.21 -2.89
CA ILE A 190 12.37 -12.83 -2.25
C ILE A 190 11.39 -12.38 -3.32
N LEU A 191 10.19 -12.95 -3.32
CA LEU A 191 9.09 -12.50 -4.16
C LEU A 191 8.09 -11.70 -3.32
N VAL A 192 7.78 -10.49 -3.76
CA VAL A 192 6.69 -9.67 -3.24
C VAL A 192 5.64 -9.52 -4.35
N ASP A 193 4.54 -10.26 -4.22
CA ASP A 193 3.44 -10.21 -5.18
C ASP A 193 2.35 -9.26 -4.67
N LEU A 194 2.36 -8.01 -5.17
CA LEU A 194 1.35 -7.01 -4.83
C LEU A 194 0.14 -7.07 -5.76
N GLY A 195 0.34 -7.56 -6.99
CA GLY A 195 -0.65 -7.55 -8.05
C GLY A 195 -1.48 -8.82 -8.16
N GLY A 196 -1.04 -9.91 -7.55
CA GLY A 196 -1.58 -11.25 -7.84
C GLY A 196 -1.08 -11.80 -9.18
N ASP A 197 0.10 -11.36 -9.58
CA ASP A 197 0.69 -11.64 -10.90
C ASP A 197 1.33 -13.02 -10.98
N PHE A 198 1.46 -13.73 -9.85
CA PHE A 198 2.10 -15.04 -9.72
C PHE A 198 1.16 -16.07 -9.09
N PRO A 199 0.22 -16.65 -9.84
CA PRO A 199 -0.78 -17.58 -9.29
C PRO A 199 -0.16 -18.81 -8.64
N ASP A 200 0.95 -19.30 -9.19
CA ASP A 200 1.64 -20.51 -8.73
C ASP A 200 2.87 -20.24 -7.84
N ALA A 201 3.02 -19.01 -7.32
CA ALA A 201 4.21 -18.63 -6.54
C ALA A 201 4.52 -19.56 -5.35
N ARG A 202 3.50 -20.20 -4.76
CA ARG A 202 3.66 -21.14 -3.64
C ARG A 202 4.42 -22.42 -4.01
N MET A 203 4.52 -22.73 -5.30
CA MET A 203 5.27 -23.89 -5.83
C MET A 203 6.67 -23.50 -6.32
N SER A 204 7.09 -22.25 -6.09
CA SER A 204 8.38 -21.74 -6.53
C SER A 204 9.53 -22.11 -5.61
N THR A 205 10.75 -21.83 -6.07
CA THR A 205 12.00 -22.05 -5.32
C THR A 205 12.54 -20.79 -4.68
N CYS A 206 11.72 -19.73 -4.51
CA CYS A 206 12.16 -18.55 -3.77
C CYS A 206 12.37 -18.85 -2.28
N ALA A 207 13.23 -18.07 -1.63
CA ALA A 207 13.47 -18.21 -0.20
C ALA A 207 12.25 -17.74 0.61
N SER A 208 11.66 -16.61 0.21
CA SER A 208 10.51 -16.01 0.89
C SER A 208 9.50 -15.45 -0.10
N LEU A 209 8.22 -15.55 0.26
CA LEU A 209 7.09 -15.03 -0.50
C LEU A 209 6.23 -14.10 0.37
N VAL A 210 6.05 -12.88 -0.09
CA VAL A 210 4.94 -12.01 0.36
C VAL A 210 3.77 -12.20 -0.63
N PRO A 211 2.70 -12.90 -0.24
CA PRO A 211 1.62 -13.24 -1.16
C PRO A 211 0.71 -12.03 -1.44
N ALA A 212 0.04 -12.02 -2.59
CA ALA A 212 -0.92 -10.99 -2.95
C ALA A 212 -2.06 -10.89 -1.92
N VAL A 213 -2.60 -12.03 -1.50
CA VAL A 213 -3.64 -12.09 -0.47
C VAL A 213 -3.02 -12.31 0.91
N GLY A 214 -3.26 -11.37 1.81
CA GLY A 214 -2.75 -11.45 3.19
C GLY A 214 -1.31 -10.95 3.37
N GLY A 215 -0.62 -10.53 2.31
CA GLY A 215 0.70 -9.90 2.34
C GLY A 215 0.62 -8.42 2.72
N VAL A 216 0.92 -7.52 1.78
CA VAL A 216 1.01 -6.08 2.04
C VAL A 216 -0.34 -5.40 2.33
N GLY A 217 -1.44 -5.91 1.76
CA GLY A 217 -2.77 -5.28 1.88
C GLY A 217 -3.22 -4.94 3.31
N PRO A 218 -3.15 -5.87 4.28
CA PRO A 218 -3.46 -5.57 5.69
C PRO A 218 -2.62 -4.44 6.27
N VAL A 219 -1.32 -4.41 5.98
CA VAL A 219 -0.40 -3.36 6.47
C VAL A 219 -0.71 -2.02 5.83
N THR A 220 -1.07 -2.01 4.54
CA THR A 220 -1.51 -0.80 3.82
C THR A 220 -2.69 -0.13 4.52
N ARG A 221 -3.71 -0.93 4.90
CA ARG A 221 -4.88 -0.41 5.63
C ARG A 221 -4.52 0.12 7.01
N ALA A 222 -3.67 -0.59 7.74
CA ALA A 222 -3.23 -0.16 9.07
C ALA A 222 -2.48 1.18 9.01
N LEU A 223 -1.56 1.36 8.05
CA LEU A 223 -0.86 2.63 7.85
C LEU A 223 -1.77 3.74 7.36
N LEU A 224 -2.80 3.45 6.56
CA LEU A 224 -3.81 4.42 6.20
C LEU A 224 -4.51 4.97 7.45
N LEU A 225 -4.95 4.10 8.35
CA LEU A 225 -5.63 4.50 9.58
C LEU A 225 -4.69 5.23 10.55
N GLN A 226 -3.41 4.86 10.58
CA GLN A 226 -2.39 5.60 11.31
C GLN A 226 -2.25 7.03 10.79
N ASN A 227 -2.24 7.24 9.47
CA ASN A 227 -2.21 8.58 8.87
C ASN A 227 -3.44 9.41 9.26
N VAL A 228 -4.64 8.80 9.26
CA VAL A 228 -5.88 9.46 9.67
C VAL A 228 -5.81 9.92 11.13
N TYR A 229 -5.34 9.04 12.01
CA TYR A 229 -5.10 9.39 13.42
C TYR A 229 -4.12 10.55 13.55
N MET A 230 -2.95 10.47 12.91
CA MET A 230 -1.93 11.51 13.00
C MET A 230 -2.46 12.88 12.56
N LYS A 231 -3.24 12.94 11.47
CA LYS A 231 -3.86 14.18 11.01
C LYS A 231 -4.88 14.72 12.01
N ALA A 232 -5.69 13.87 12.61
CA ALA A 232 -6.64 14.27 13.65
C ALA A 232 -5.93 14.81 14.89
N LEU A 233 -4.83 14.17 15.30
CA LEU A 233 -4.01 14.61 16.42
C LEU A 233 -3.46 16.03 16.17
N VAL A 234 -2.83 16.28 15.02
CA VAL A 234 -2.30 17.61 14.65
C VAL A 234 -3.40 18.66 14.70
N LYS A 235 -4.58 18.40 14.14
CA LYS A 235 -5.72 19.34 14.17
C LYS A 235 -6.22 19.67 15.59
N GLN A 236 -6.11 18.75 16.52
CA GLN A 236 -6.57 18.96 17.91
C GLN A 236 -5.52 19.63 18.79
N THR A 237 -4.23 19.46 18.45
CA THR A 237 -3.13 20.09 19.20
C THR A 237 -2.75 21.48 18.72
N THR A 238 -3.17 21.88 17.51
CA THR A 238 -2.83 23.19 16.89
C THR A 238 -3.92 24.25 17.16
N LYS A 239 -4.90 23.94 18.01
CA LYS A 239 -5.90 24.89 18.51
C LYS A 239 -5.45 25.54 19.83
#